data_0bfbb149679d659d1812b5276e409c83
#
_entry.id   0bfbb149679d659d1812b5276e409c83
#
_cell.length_a   1.000
_cell.length_b   1.000
_cell.length_c   1.000
_cell.angle_alpha   90.00
_cell.angle_beta   90.00
_cell.angle_gamma   90.00
#
_symmetry.space_group_name_H-M   'P 1'
#
loop_
_entity.id
_entity.type
_entity.pdbx_description
1 polymer ?
#
loop_
_entity_poly.entity_id
_entity_poly.type
_entity_poly.pdbx_seq_one_letter_code
_entity_poly.pdbx_strand_id
1 'polypeptide(L)'
;MQNYQSGEVLLLLFPFADASGARRRPALVLLDTGDADIVVARVTSQIVRTVFDVELVEWQQAGLLLPSVVRVHKVAMLEKCLVERRLGALTSSDWAQVCTRIQQLWAAIVRP
;
A
#
# COMPACT_ATOMS: atom_id res chain seq x y z
N MET A 1 -0.65 21.16 -3.40
CA MET A 1 -0.59 19.70 -3.61
C MET A 1 -0.79 19.02 -2.25
N GLN A 2 -1.68 18.05 -2.20
CA GLN A 2 -2.01 17.37 -0.95
C GLN A 2 -0.89 16.41 -0.54
N ASN A 3 -0.55 16.40 0.74
CA ASN A 3 0.39 15.43 1.29
C ASN A 3 -0.36 14.32 2.03
N TYR A 4 0.24 13.13 2.03
CA TYR A 4 -0.32 11.95 2.64
C TYR A 4 0.60 11.45 3.75
N GLN A 5 0.02 10.72 4.71
CA GLN A 5 0.78 10.17 5.83
C GLN A 5 0.99 8.67 5.62
N SER A 6 2.14 8.17 6.08
CA SER A 6 2.42 6.74 6.11
C SER A 6 1.31 6.03 6.88
N GLY A 7 0.82 4.92 6.32
CA GLY A 7 -0.28 4.18 6.90
C GLY A 7 -1.65 4.52 6.35
N GLU A 8 -1.78 5.60 5.59
CA GLU A 8 -3.04 5.90 4.92
C GLU A 8 -3.28 4.94 3.76
N VAL A 9 -4.55 4.60 3.54
CA VAL A 9 -4.99 3.76 2.42
C VAL A 9 -5.70 4.64 1.42
N LEU A 10 -5.23 4.61 0.18
CA LEU A 10 -5.73 5.44 -0.90
C LEU A 10 -6.32 4.58 -2.01
N LEU A 11 -7.31 5.11 -2.71
CA LEU A 11 -7.77 4.53 -3.98
C LEU A 11 -7.01 5.23 -5.11
N LEU A 12 -6.27 4.47 -5.86
CA LEU A 12 -5.39 4.96 -6.92
C LEU A 12 -5.74 4.34 -8.26
N LEU A 13 -5.55 5.13 -9.30
CA LEU A 13 -5.59 4.64 -10.67
C LEU A 13 -4.20 4.11 -11.03
N PHE A 14 -4.05 2.77 -11.03
CA PHE A 14 -2.77 2.15 -11.38
C PHE A 14 -2.65 2.06 -12.91
N PRO A 15 -1.62 2.67 -13.48
CA PRO A 15 -1.41 2.66 -14.93
C PRO A 15 -0.66 1.40 -15.37
N PHE A 16 -1.16 0.22 -15.04
CA PHE A 16 -0.51 -1.01 -15.47
C PHE A 16 -0.74 -1.26 -16.95
N ALA A 17 0.29 -1.70 -17.62
CA ALA A 17 0.26 -2.06 -19.02
C ALA A 17 -0.29 -3.48 -19.21
N ASP A 18 -1.54 -3.71 -18.85
CA ASP A 18 -2.22 -4.94 -19.19
C ASP A 18 -3.24 -4.65 -20.31
N ALA A 19 -3.85 -5.71 -20.84
CA ALA A 19 -4.81 -5.59 -21.94
C ALA A 19 -6.07 -4.82 -21.56
N SER A 20 -6.37 -4.67 -20.28
CA SER A 20 -7.54 -3.95 -19.79
C SER A 20 -7.27 -2.48 -19.45
N GLY A 21 -6.00 -2.04 -19.52
CA GLY A 21 -5.61 -0.66 -19.23
C GLY A 21 -5.49 -0.37 -17.73
N ALA A 22 -5.69 0.89 -17.37
CA ALA A 22 -5.57 1.34 -16.00
C ALA A 22 -6.72 0.84 -15.14
N ARG A 23 -6.44 0.52 -13.87
CA ARG A 23 -7.44 0.04 -12.91
C ARG A 23 -7.34 0.79 -11.60
N ARG A 24 -8.50 0.99 -10.98
CA ARG A 24 -8.59 1.52 -9.61
C ARG A 24 -8.27 0.42 -8.62
N ARG A 25 -7.32 0.69 -7.73
CA ARG A 25 -6.87 -0.25 -6.71
C ARG A 25 -6.57 0.48 -5.41
N PRO A 26 -6.82 -0.15 -4.26
CA PRO A 26 -6.31 0.39 -3.02
C PRO A 26 -4.80 0.18 -2.91
N ALA A 27 -4.15 1.13 -2.26
CA ALA A 27 -2.73 1.05 -1.95
C ALA A 27 -2.45 1.70 -0.60
N LEU A 28 -1.42 1.21 0.06
CA LEU A 28 -0.98 1.71 1.35
C LEU A 28 0.15 2.70 1.15
N VAL A 29 0.01 3.89 1.70
CA VAL A 29 1.09 4.89 1.67
C VAL A 29 2.21 4.43 2.61
N LEU A 30 3.41 4.27 2.06
CA LEU A 30 4.61 3.99 2.85
C LEU A 30 5.36 5.28 3.17
N LEU A 31 5.48 6.17 2.20
CA LEU A 31 6.24 7.40 2.37
C LEU A 31 5.78 8.46 1.38
N ASP A 32 5.57 9.67 1.89
CA ASP A 32 5.36 10.87 1.11
C ASP A 32 6.39 11.89 1.54
N THR A 33 7.31 12.23 0.64
CA THR A 33 8.38 13.20 0.92
C THR A 33 7.98 14.64 0.61
N GLY A 34 6.73 14.85 0.15
CA GLY A 34 6.20 16.17 -0.10
C GLY A 34 6.32 16.64 -1.55
N ASP A 35 6.83 15.81 -2.44
CA ASP A 35 6.90 16.12 -3.86
C ASP A 35 5.66 15.59 -4.62
N ALA A 36 5.74 15.49 -5.93
CA ALA A 36 4.62 15.07 -6.77
C ALA A 36 4.31 13.56 -6.68
N ASP A 37 5.19 12.78 -6.07
CA ASP A 37 5.11 11.32 -6.04
C ASP A 37 4.93 10.79 -4.63
N ILE A 38 4.39 9.57 -4.52
CA ILE A 38 4.29 8.83 -3.26
C ILE A 38 4.77 7.42 -3.46
N VAL A 39 5.35 6.86 -2.40
CA VAL A 39 5.75 5.46 -2.36
C VAL A 39 4.63 4.68 -1.70
N VAL A 40 4.11 3.68 -2.40
CA VAL A 40 2.98 2.88 -1.93
C VAL A 40 3.29 1.40 -2.01
N ALA A 41 2.60 0.60 -1.20
CA ALA A 41 2.57 -0.84 -1.30
C ALA A 41 1.20 -1.28 -1.79
N ARG A 42 1.18 -2.33 -2.58
CA ARG A 42 -0.05 -2.85 -3.17
C ARG A 42 -0.92 -3.52 -2.11
N VAL A 43 -2.23 -3.29 -2.18
CA VAL A 43 -3.22 -3.95 -1.34
C VAL A 43 -4.12 -4.80 -2.22
N THR A 44 -4.37 -6.03 -1.82
CA THR A 44 -5.20 -6.96 -2.57
C THR A 44 -6.18 -7.69 -1.65
N SER A 45 -7.36 -8.02 -2.19
CA SER A 45 -8.32 -8.90 -1.52
C SER A 45 -8.09 -10.38 -1.85
N GLN A 46 -7.16 -10.69 -2.74
CA GLN A 46 -6.79 -12.07 -3.02
C GLN A 46 -5.98 -12.64 -1.86
N ILE A 47 -6.18 -13.93 -1.58
CA ILE A 47 -5.40 -14.61 -0.54
C ILE A 47 -4.02 -14.92 -1.10
N VAL A 48 -3.02 -14.17 -0.62
CA VAL A 48 -1.61 -14.39 -0.94
C VAL A 48 -0.84 -14.47 0.37
N ARG A 49 0.10 -15.41 0.46
CA ARG A 49 0.81 -15.67 1.70
C ARG A 49 2.28 -15.93 1.41
N THR A 50 2.99 -14.84 1.15
CA THR A 50 4.45 -14.86 1.11
C THR A 50 5.00 -14.23 2.38
N VAL A 51 6.32 -14.28 2.54
CA VAL A 51 6.97 -13.74 3.74
C VAL A 51 6.77 -12.22 3.90
N PHE A 52 6.45 -11.51 2.81
CA PHE A 52 6.27 -10.06 2.82
C PHE A 52 4.80 -9.64 2.74
N ASP A 53 3.87 -10.59 2.82
CA ASP A 53 2.45 -10.28 2.82
C ASP A 53 1.94 -10.14 4.25
N VAL A 54 1.15 -9.10 4.50
CA VAL A 54 0.54 -8.84 5.81
C VAL A 54 -0.97 -8.88 5.67
N GLU A 55 -1.61 -9.86 6.31
CA GLU A 55 -3.07 -9.88 6.40
C GLU A 55 -3.52 -8.81 7.37
N LEU A 56 -4.39 -7.91 6.91
CA LEU A 56 -4.92 -6.86 7.76
C LEU A 56 -5.99 -7.44 8.68
N VAL A 57 -5.85 -7.22 9.99
CA VAL A 57 -6.84 -7.67 10.97
C VAL A 57 -8.03 -6.71 10.99
N GLU A 58 -7.75 -5.41 10.91
CA GLU A 58 -8.78 -4.38 11.01
C GLU A 58 -8.95 -3.64 9.67
N TRP A 59 -9.15 -4.43 8.63
CA TRP A 59 -9.29 -3.90 7.27
C TRP A 59 -10.48 -2.96 7.10
N GLN A 60 -11.56 -3.15 7.88
CA GLN A 60 -12.73 -2.28 7.83
C GLN A 60 -12.40 -0.87 8.30
N GLN A 61 -11.59 -0.73 9.35
CA GLN A 61 -11.15 0.58 9.84
C GLN A 61 -10.25 1.29 8.86
N ALA A 62 -9.56 0.54 8.02
CA ALA A 62 -8.74 1.10 6.95
C ALA A 62 -9.57 1.56 5.74
N GLY A 63 -10.88 1.43 5.79
CA GLY A 63 -11.77 1.86 4.71
C GLY A 63 -11.91 0.85 3.58
N LEU A 64 -11.45 -0.38 3.76
CA LEU A 64 -11.54 -1.43 2.76
C LEU A 64 -12.89 -2.15 2.85
N LEU A 65 -13.33 -2.73 1.75
CA LEU A 65 -14.63 -3.39 1.65
C LEU A 65 -14.55 -4.90 1.85
N LEU A 66 -13.35 -5.47 1.77
CA LEU A 66 -13.11 -6.91 1.87
C LEU A 66 -11.88 -7.17 2.72
N PRO A 67 -11.79 -8.35 3.34
CA PRO A 67 -10.52 -8.77 3.95
C PRO A 67 -9.39 -8.63 2.94
N SER A 68 -8.31 -8.01 3.36
CA SER A 68 -7.26 -7.57 2.44
C SER A 68 -5.88 -7.86 3.00
N VAL A 69 -4.93 -7.93 2.08
CA VAL A 69 -3.52 -8.21 2.35
C VAL A 69 -2.69 -7.07 1.78
N VAL A 70 -1.76 -6.56 2.57
CA VAL A 70 -0.74 -5.62 2.09
C VAL A 70 0.44 -6.42 1.57
N ARG A 71 0.79 -6.22 0.32
CA ARG A 71 1.95 -6.86 -0.31
C ARG A 71 3.15 -5.92 -0.19
N VAL A 72 3.87 -6.03 0.91
CA VAL A 72 4.91 -5.06 1.28
C VAL A 72 6.03 -4.99 0.23
N HIS A 73 6.33 -6.10 -0.44
CA HIS A 73 7.36 -6.14 -1.48
C HIS A 73 6.89 -5.64 -2.85
N LYS A 74 5.60 -5.40 -3.02
CA LYS A 74 5.05 -4.83 -4.24
C LYS A 74 4.94 -3.32 -4.11
N VAL A 75 6.11 -2.70 -4.05
CA VAL A 75 6.27 -1.25 -3.88
C VAL A 75 6.24 -0.58 -5.23
N ALA A 76 5.56 0.55 -5.29
CA ALA A 76 5.53 1.39 -6.48
C ALA A 76 5.64 2.85 -6.08
N MET A 77 6.30 3.64 -6.92
CA MET A 77 6.29 5.09 -6.83
C MET A 77 5.29 5.61 -7.86
N LEU A 78 4.26 6.29 -7.39
CA LEU A 78 3.17 6.75 -8.24
C LEU A 78 2.96 8.24 -8.07
N GLU A 79 2.52 8.89 -9.16
CA GLU A 79 2.20 10.32 -9.13
C GLU A 79 0.95 10.56 -8.29
N LYS A 80 0.96 11.61 -7.49
CA LYS A 80 -0.17 11.98 -6.64
C LYS A 80 -1.43 12.30 -7.45
N CYS A 81 -1.29 12.73 -8.69
CA CYS A 81 -2.45 12.99 -9.55
C CYS A 81 -3.27 11.72 -9.86
N LEU A 82 -2.71 10.53 -9.62
CA LEU A 82 -3.42 9.27 -9.78
C LEU A 82 -4.30 8.91 -8.58
N VAL A 83 -4.18 9.63 -7.46
CA VAL A 83 -5.01 9.40 -6.27
C VAL A 83 -6.41 9.92 -6.54
N GLU A 84 -7.41 9.04 -6.42
CA GLU A 84 -8.81 9.43 -6.55
C GLU A 84 -9.39 9.89 -5.22
N ARG A 85 -9.11 9.14 -4.15
CA ARG A 85 -9.57 9.52 -2.82
C ARG A 85 -8.85 8.73 -1.73
N ARG A 86 -8.91 9.24 -0.52
CA ARG A 86 -8.45 8.55 0.68
C ARG A 86 -9.55 7.63 1.19
N LEU A 87 -9.23 6.35 1.41
CA LEU A 87 -10.17 5.37 1.95
C LEU A 87 -10.17 5.35 3.48
N GLY A 88 -9.01 5.46 4.09
CA GLY A 88 -8.84 5.39 5.53
C GLY A 88 -7.37 5.30 5.90
N ALA A 89 -7.11 4.71 7.05
CA ALA A 89 -5.75 4.48 7.52
C ALA A 89 -5.70 3.16 8.29
N LEU A 90 -4.55 2.48 8.26
CA LEU A 90 -4.35 1.29 9.08
C LEU A 90 -4.40 1.66 10.56
N THR A 91 -4.88 0.71 11.36
CA THR A 91 -4.71 0.83 12.81
C THR A 91 -3.24 0.75 13.18
N SER A 92 -2.89 1.23 14.36
CA SER A 92 -1.49 1.16 14.82
C SER A 92 -0.98 -0.28 14.89
N SER A 93 -1.86 -1.23 15.22
CA SER A 93 -1.52 -2.65 15.28
C SER A 93 -1.18 -3.20 13.89
N ASP A 94 -2.02 -2.94 12.90
CA ASP A 94 -1.78 -3.39 11.53
C ASP A 94 -0.55 -2.67 10.93
N TRP A 95 -0.41 -1.38 11.21
CA TRP A 95 0.78 -0.64 10.76
C TRP A 95 2.08 -1.20 11.34
N ALA A 96 2.07 -1.61 12.60
CA ALA A 96 3.25 -2.21 13.24
C ALA A 96 3.66 -3.50 12.52
N GLN A 97 2.71 -4.32 12.09
CA GLN A 97 2.98 -5.52 11.31
C GLN A 97 3.63 -5.19 9.96
N VAL A 98 3.10 -4.16 9.29
CA VAL A 98 3.68 -3.70 8.03
C VAL A 98 5.11 -3.21 8.23
N CYS A 99 5.36 -2.42 9.28
CA CYS A 99 6.70 -1.92 9.58
C CYS A 99 7.69 -3.05 9.81
N THR A 100 7.29 -4.11 10.50
CA THR A 100 8.14 -5.29 10.70
C THR A 100 8.54 -5.91 9.35
N ARG A 101 7.60 -6.03 8.44
CA ARG A 101 7.87 -6.58 7.10
C ARG A 101 8.75 -5.66 6.27
N ILE A 102 8.56 -4.34 6.39
CA ILE A 102 9.42 -3.36 5.71
C ILE A 102 10.87 -3.53 6.17
N GLN A 103 11.09 -3.68 7.47
CA GLN A 103 12.43 -3.87 8.01
C GLN A 103 13.07 -5.16 7.49
N GLN A 104 12.29 -6.22 7.40
CA GLN A 104 12.75 -7.50 6.83
C GLN A 104 13.08 -7.38 5.34
N LEU A 105 12.25 -6.66 4.60
CA LEU A 105 12.49 -6.41 3.18
C LEU A 105 13.77 -5.60 2.99
N TRP A 106 13.96 -4.54 3.77
CA TRP A 106 15.16 -3.73 3.72
C TRP A 106 16.40 -4.55 4.02
N ALA A 107 16.34 -5.39 5.06
CA ALA A 107 17.46 -6.25 5.43
C ALA A 107 17.80 -7.23 4.30
N ALA A 108 16.80 -7.77 3.61
CA ALA A 108 17.02 -8.67 2.48
C ALA A 108 17.67 -7.96 1.28
N ILE A 109 17.34 -6.68 1.07
CA ILE A 109 17.95 -5.87 0.00
C ILE A 109 19.40 -5.55 0.33
N VAL A 110 19.67 -5.17 1.57
CA VAL A 110 21.02 -4.74 2.00
C VAL A 110 21.97 -5.93 2.14
N ARG A 111 21.45 -7.10 2.46
CA ARG A 111 22.23 -8.32 2.66
C ARG A 111 21.67 -9.47 1.83
N PRO A 112 21.84 -9.40 0.52
CA PRO A 112 21.31 -10.45 -0.36
C PRO A 112 22.01 -11.80 -0.16
#